data_647982c9e493696dbc015cf16ea82cf7
#
_entry.id   647982c9e493696dbc015cf16ea82cf7
#
_cell.length_a   1.000
_cell.length_b   1.000
_cell.length_c   1.000
_cell.angle_alpha   90.00
_cell.angle_beta   90.00
_cell.angle_gamma   90.00
#
_symmetry.space_group_name_H-M   'P 1'
#
loop_
_entity.id
_entity.type
_entity.pdbx_description
1 polymer ?
#
loop_
_entity_poly.entity_id
_entity_poly.type
_entity_poly.pdbx_seq_one_letter_code
_entity_poly.pdbx_strand_id
1 'polypeptide(L)'
;MTDSVFGTSASATDAVEQRMRIQLEVNGERIEREVLVRQHLVDFLREELGLTGSHLGCEHGVCGACSVIVDGELVRGCLTLAVQAQGKAVETIEGLSDSGQLDILQQAFLEHNAMQCGFCTPGMLLTARALMQELLEPSREVIREYMSGNYCRCTGYQAIVDAIETAIRRSKALGAANSLGSAKESLAPSTSGTVSASEVSL
;
A
#
# COMPACT_ATOMS: atom_id res chain seq x y z
N MET A 1 20.23 24.25 56.04
CA MET A 1 18.99 24.30 55.24
C MET A 1 19.42 24.12 53.78
N THR A 2 19.41 22.88 53.31
CA THR A 2 19.72 22.54 51.91
C THR A 2 18.52 21.76 51.41
N ASP A 3 17.64 22.46 50.68
CA ASP A 3 16.47 21.88 50.02
C ASP A 3 16.91 20.97 48.90
N SER A 4 16.51 19.73 49.04
CA SER A 4 16.68 18.64 48.08
C SER A 4 15.77 18.91 46.86
N VAL A 5 16.33 19.33 45.73
CA VAL A 5 15.66 19.41 44.44
C VAL A 5 16.01 18.16 43.66
N PHE A 6 15.52 17.00 44.11
CA PHE A 6 15.42 15.82 43.23
C PHE A 6 13.94 15.49 43.08
N GLY A 7 13.37 16.03 41.97
CA GLY A 7 12.07 15.58 41.51
C GLY A 7 12.09 14.06 41.32
N THR A 8 10.99 13.42 41.70
CA THR A 8 10.73 12.00 41.51
C THR A 8 10.99 11.59 40.07
N SER A 9 12.11 10.90 39.83
CA SER A 9 12.36 10.28 38.51
C SER A 9 11.29 9.23 38.30
N ALA A 10 10.46 9.40 37.26
CA ALA A 10 9.62 8.32 36.76
C ALA A 10 10.53 7.11 36.53
N SER A 11 10.13 5.94 37.03
CA SER A 11 10.96 4.75 36.92
C SER A 11 11.16 4.40 35.45
N ALA A 12 12.32 3.84 35.11
CA ALA A 12 12.59 3.43 33.72
C ALA A 12 11.54 2.42 33.19
N THR A 13 10.86 1.69 34.10
CA THR A 13 9.74 0.80 33.78
C THR A 13 8.48 1.55 33.32
N ASP A 14 8.19 2.73 33.88
CA ASP A 14 7.00 3.51 33.49
C ASP A 14 7.11 4.06 32.06
N ALA A 15 8.33 4.39 31.62
CA ALA A 15 8.57 4.86 30.26
C ALA A 15 8.44 3.75 29.20
N VAL A 16 8.66 2.48 29.58
CA VAL A 16 8.56 1.32 28.68
C VAL A 16 7.10 0.92 28.39
N GLU A 17 6.18 1.26 29.30
CA GLU A 17 4.76 0.89 29.20
C GLU A 17 3.84 2.03 28.81
N GLN A 18 4.39 3.17 28.40
CA GLN A 18 3.59 4.31 27.97
C GLN A 18 2.75 3.91 26.75
N ARG A 19 1.42 4.07 26.87
CA ARG A 19 0.46 3.79 25.81
C ARG A 19 -0.17 5.08 25.29
N MET A 20 -0.59 5.04 24.05
CA MET A 20 -1.28 6.15 23.38
C MET A 20 -2.44 5.57 22.57
N ARG A 21 -3.60 6.22 22.64
CA ARG A 21 -4.72 5.92 21.77
C ARG A 21 -4.49 6.58 20.42
N ILE A 22 -4.56 5.80 19.34
CA ILE A 22 -4.39 6.24 17.96
C ILE A 22 -5.63 5.92 17.15
N GLN A 23 -5.90 6.75 16.16
CA GLN A 23 -6.93 6.55 15.13
C GLN A 23 -6.24 6.68 13.78
N LEU A 24 -6.43 5.70 12.92
CA LEU A 24 -5.87 5.67 11.57
C LEU A 24 -6.83 4.93 10.65
N GLU A 25 -6.59 5.02 9.35
CA GLU A 25 -7.27 4.20 8.37
C GLU A 25 -6.32 3.09 7.89
N VAL A 26 -6.78 1.85 7.85
CA VAL A 26 -5.99 0.71 7.35
C VAL A 26 -6.81 -0.01 6.28
N ASN A 27 -6.30 -0.06 5.05
CA ASN A 27 -6.98 -0.66 3.89
C ASN A 27 -8.42 -0.16 3.70
N GLY A 28 -8.65 1.14 3.94
CA GLY A 28 -9.97 1.78 3.82
C GLY A 28 -10.87 1.65 5.08
N GLU A 29 -10.44 0.93 6.10
CA GLU A 29 -11.19 0.78 7.36
C GLU A 29 -10.62 1.70 8.44
N ARG A 30 -11.50 2.42 9.14
CA ARG A 30 -11.12 3.24 10.30
C ARG A 30 -10.89 2.38 11.52
N ILE A 31 -9.70 2.50 12.08
CA ILE A 31 -9.23 1.74 13.23
C ILE A 31 -8.93 2.68 14.39
N GLU A 32 -9.40 2.33 15.59
CA GLU A 32 -9.00 2.97 16.84
C GLU A 32 -8.41 1.92 17.77
N ARG A 33 -7.19 2.14 18.25
CA ARG A 33 -6.47 1.22 19.14
C ARG A 33 -5.61 1.99 20.15
N GLU A 34 -5.34 1.34 21.27
CA GLU A 34 -4.37 1.79 22.26
C GLU A 34 -3.07 1.00 22.06
N VAL A 35 -1.99 1.70 21.69
CA VAL A 35 -0.70 1.11 21.33
C VAL A 35 0.40 1.55 22.27
N LEU A 36 1.45 0.74 22.40
CA LEU A 36 2.68 1.19 23.06
C LEU A 36 3.35 2.25 22.21
N VAL A 37 3.81 3.37 22.81
CA VAL A 37 4.44 4.46 22.05
C VAL A 37 5.70 4.03 21.28
N ARG A 38 6.34 2.94 21.71
CA ARG A 38 7.52 2.34 21.08
C ARG A 38 7.21 1.23 20.07
N GLN A 39 5.93 0.86 19.87
CA GLN A 39 5.54 -0.22 18.98
C GLN A 39 5.76 0.17 17.53
N HIS A 40 6.44 -0.69 16.76
CA HIS A 40 6.62 -0.47 15.34
C HIS A 40 5.30 -0.67 14.60
N LEU A 41 5.14 0.06 13.49
CA LEU A 41 3.93 -0.04 12.67
C LEU A 41 3.71 -1.47 12.16
N VAL A 42 4.76 -2.17 11.75
CA VAL A 42 4.66 -3.55 11.27
C VAL A 42 4.17 -4.51 12.37
N ASP A 43 4.63 -4.35 13.61
CA ASP A 43 4.18 -5.17 14.74
C ASP A 43 2.71 -4.88 15.06
N PHE A 44 2.32 -3.61 15.06
CA PHE A 44 0.92 -3.20 15.23
C PHE A 44 0.00 -3.83 14.17
N LEU A 45 0.39 -3.78 12.89
CA LEU A 45 -0.38 -4.38 11.80
C LEU A 45 -0.52 -5.89 11.97
N ARG A 46 0.54 -6.58 12.35
CA ARG A 46 0.58 -8.03 12.48
C ARG A 46 -0.09 -8.56 13.75
N GLU A 47 0.22 -7.95 14.89
CA GLU A 47 -0.16 -8.45 16.21
C GLU A 47 -1.53 -7.96 16.67
N GLU A 48 -1.84 -6.67 16.42
CA GLU A 48 -3.08 -6.06 16.87
C GLU A 48 -4.22 -6.17 15.82
N LEU A 49 -3.87 -6.14 14.53
CA LEU A 49 -4.86 -6.18 13.46
C LEU A 49 -4.91 -7.53 12.73
N GLY A 50 -3.96 -8.43 12.97
CA GLY A 50 -3.89 -9.73 12.29
C GLY A 50 -3.49 -9.65 10.82
N LEU A 51 -3.00 -8.48 10.34
CA LEU A 51 -2.55 -8.27 8.97
C LEU A 51 -1.11 -8.80 8.82
N THR A 52 -0.99 -10.11 8.63
CA THR A 52 0.29 -10.83 8.68
C THR A 52 1.05 -10.83 7.35
N GLY A 53 0.49 -10.26 6.29
CA GLY A 53 1.12 -10.18 4.97
C GLY A 53 2.39 -9.32 4.95
N SER A 54 2.47 -8.26 5.76
CA SER A 54 3.73 -7.53 5.94
C SER A 54 4.70 -8.35 6.79
N HIS A 55 5.87 -8.68 6.25
CA HIS A 55 6.84 -9.54 6.93
C HIS A 55 7.97 -8.75 7.61
N LEU A 56 8.45 -9.24 8.75
CA LEU A 56 9.56 -8.65 9.49
C LEU A 56 10.81 -9.51 9.31
N GLY A 57 11.83 -8.99 8.60
CA GLY A 57 13.03 -9.73 8.23
C GLY A 57 14.32 -9.23 8.86
N CYS A 58 14.55 -7.90 8.90
CA CYS A 58 15.83 -7.34 9.37
C CYS A 58 15.73 -6.36 10.51
N GLU A 59 14.57 -5.72 10.71
CA GLU A 59 14.32 -4.69 11.73
C GLU A 59 15.24 -3.45 11.65
N HIS A 60 15.96 -3.26 10.53
CA HIS A 60 16.85 -2.11 10.33
C HIS A 60 16.51 -1.31 9.07
N GLY A 61 15.36 -1.57 8.43
CA GLY A 61 14.94 -0.86 7.22
C GLY A 61 15.62 -1.29 5.91
N VAL A 62 16.49 -2.30 5.93
CA VAL A 62 17.34 -2.67 4.80
C VAL A 62 16.64 -3.62 3.82
N CYS A 63 15.96 -4.67 4.30
CA CYS A 63 15.47 -5.77 3.46
C CYS A 63 14.19 -5.47 2.68
N GLY A 64 13.40 -4.51 3.10
CA GLY A 64 12.15 -4.13 2.43
C GLY A 64 10.95 -5.07 2.61
N ALA A 65 11.09 -6.18 3.37
CA ALA A 65 9.99 -7.13 3.57
C ALA A 65 8.79 -6.53 4.33
N CYS A 66 9.02 -5.51 5.15
CA CYS A 66 8.00 -4.80 5.95
C CYS A 66 7.49 -3.52 5.27
N SER A 67 7.68 -3.37 3.96
CA SER A 67 7.20 -2.19 3.23
C SER A 67 5.68 -2.11 3.27
N VAL A 68 5.17 -0.92 3.59
CA VAL A 68 3.75 -0.54 3.55
C VAL A 68 3.64 0.87 2.95
N ILE A 69 2.46 1.27 2.53
CA ILE A 69 2.21 2.63 2.02
C ILE A 69 1.49 3.41 3.12
N VAL A 70 1.97 4.61 3.44
CA VAL A 70 1.37 5.52 4.44
C VAL A 70 1.14 6.86 3.78
N ASP A 71 -0.12 7.30 3.65
CA ASP A 71 -0.52 8.51 2.92
C ASP A 71 0.05 8.57 1.49
N GLY A 72 0.13 7.43 0.81
CA GLY A 72 0.69 7.32 -0.54
C GLY A 72 2.21 7.14 -0.60
N GLU A 73 2.94 7.28 0.51
CA GLU A 73 4.39 7.15 0.57
C GLU A 73 4.84 5.75 0.99
N LEU A 74 5.81 5.18 0.29
CA LEU A 74 6.36 3.87 0.61
C LEU A 74 7.30 3.97 1.84
N VAL A 75 6.93 3.33 2.95
CA VAL A 75 7.70 3.35 4.19
C VAL A 75 8.12 1.95 4.64
N ARG A 76 9.13 1.89 5.51
CA ARG A 76 9.55 0.65 6.19
C ARG A 76 8.83 0.56 7.54
N GLY A 77 7.87 -0.35 7.67
CA GLY A 77 7.08 -0.51 8.89
C GLY A 77 7.92 -0.82 10.14
N CYS A 78 9.12 -1.40 9.99
CA CYS A 78 10.04 -1.63 11.09
C CYS A 78 10.79 -0.37 11.56
N LEU A 79 10.79 0.71 10.79
CA LEU A 79 11.39 2.01 11.15
C LEU A 79 10.33 3.08 11.46
N THR A 80 9.06 2.75 11.30
CA THR A 80 7.93 3.64 11.56
C THR A 80 7.26 3.18 12.85
N LEU A 81 6.99 4.07 13.79
CA LEU A 81 6.23 3.75 14.98
C LEU A 81 4.72 3.82 14.68
N ALA A 82 3.94 2.96 15.33
CA ALA A 82 2.47 2.97 15.17
C ALA A 82 1.86 4.35 15.50
N VAL A 83 2.38 5.03 16.51
CA VAL A 83 1.95 6.39 16.90
C VAL A 83 2.20 7.45 15.81
N GLN A 84 3.17 7.23 14.90
CA GLN A 84 3.43 8.14 13.78
C GLN A 84 2.41 7.99 12.64
N ALA A 85 1.63 6.90 12.64
CA ALA A 85 0.53 6.68 11.72
C ALA A 85 -0.80 7.28 12.22
N GLN A 86 -0.82 7.98 13.35
CA GLN A 86 -1.99 8.69 13.84
C GLN A 86 -2.58 9.63 12.77
N GLY A 87 -3.86 9.44 12.47
CA GLY A 87 -4.61 10.24 11.49
C GLY A 87 -4.29 9.96 10.03
N LYS A 88 -3.47 8.94 9.73
CA LYS A 88 -2.99 8.59 8.39
C LYS A 88 -3.72 7.40 7.79
N ALA A 89 -3.66 7.29 6.46
CA ALA A 89 -4.09 6.12 5.71
C ALA A 89 -2.90 5.17 5.51
N VAL A 90 -3.07 3.90 5.87
CA VAL A 90 -2.08 2.85 5.73
C VAL A 90 -2.61 1.78 4.77
N GLU A 91 -1.86 1.49 3.71
CA GLU A 91 -2.16 0.39 2.80
C GLU A 91 -1.17 -0.74 3.01
N THR A 92 -1.68 -1.97 3.16
CA THR A 92 -0.90 -3.20 3.26
C THR A 92 -1.19 -4.10 2.06
N ILE A 93 -0.48 -5.23 1.96
CA ILE A 93 -0.68 -6.18 0.87
C ILE A 93 -2.10 -6.76 0.84
N GLU A 94 -2.74 -6.86 1.98
CA GLU A 94 -4.12 -7.35 2.10
C GLU A 94 -5.12 -6.42 1.41
N GLY A 95 -4.83 -5.12 1.38
CA GLY A 95 -5.65 -4.12 0.67
C GLY A 95 -5.40 -4.04 -0.83
N LEU A 96 -4.39 -4.76 -1.37
CA LEU A 96 -4.08 -4.70 -2.79
C LEU A 96 -5.08 -5.47 -3.67
N SER A 97 -5.70 -6.50 -3.12
CA SER A 97 -6.73 -7.29 -3.81
C SER A 97 -8.11 -6.88 -3.34
N ASP A 98 -9.03 -6.65 -4.26
CA ASP A 98 -10.43 -6.41 -3.95
C ASP A 98 -11.26 -7.69 -4.16
N SER A 99 -12.12 -8.00 -3.18
CA SER A 99 -13.16 -9.05 -3.27
C SER A 99 -12.69 -10.41 -3.83
N GLY A 100 -11.43 -10.81 -3.58
CA GLY A 100 -10.89 -12.10 -3.99
C GLY A 100 -10.36 -12.14 -5.42
N GLN A 101 -10.33 -11.01 -6.13
CA GLN A 101 -9.66 -10.91 -7.43
C GLN A 101 -8.24 -10.37 -7.23
N LEU A 102 -7.28 -11.02 -7.88
CA LEU A 102 -5.89 -10.58 -7.84
C LEU A 102 -5.70 -9.28 -8.64
N ASP A 103 -4.94 -8.37 -8.09
CA ASP A 103 -4.46 -7.18 -8.79
C ASP A 103 -3.56 -7.55 -9.98
N ILE A 104 -3.41 -6.63 -10.93
CA ILE A 104 -2.58 -6.80 -12.14
C ILE A 104 -1.14 -7.20 -11.79
N LEU A 105 -0.56 -6.59 -10.76
CA LEU A 105 0.78 -6.93 -10.27
C LEU A 105 0.83 -8.35 -9.71
N GLN A 106 -0.14 -8.74 -8.89
CA GLN A 106 -0.21 -10.08 -8.33
C GLN A 106 -0.35 -11.13 -9.41
N GLN A 107 -1.20 -10.89 -10.43
CA GLN A 107 -1.35 -11.78 -11.58
C GLN A 107 -0.04 -11.92 -12.36
N ALA A 108 0.64 -10.80 -12.65
CA ALA A 108 1.91 -10.83 -13.36
C ALA A 108 2.99 -11.57 -12.57
N PHE A 109 3.04 -11.42 -11.23
CA PHE A 109 3.98 -12.16 -10.38
C PHE A 109 3.74 -13.67 -10.42
N LEU A 110 2.48 -14.11 -10.46
CA LEU A 110 2.14 -15.53 -10.62
C LEU A 110 2.57 -16.06 -11.99
N GLU A 111 2.24 -15.37 -13.07
CA GLU A 111 2.52 -15.79 -14.44
C GLU A 111 4.02 -15.91 -14.73
N HIS A 112 4.82 -14.99 -14.18
CA HIS A 112 6.27 -14.97 -14.36
C HIS A 112 7.02 -15.83 -13.34
N ASN A 113 6.33 -16.53 -12.41
CA ASN A 113 6.95 -17.21 -11.27
C ASN A 113 7.89 -16.28 -10.48
N ALA A 114 7.50 -15.03 -10.31
CA ALA A 114 8.29 -13.97 -9.67
C ALA A 114 8.39 -14.14 -8.14
N MET A 115 7.94 -15.26 -7.61
CA MET A 115 8.04 -15.61 -6.19
C MET A 115 8.42 -17.10 -6.05
N GLN A 116 9.12 -17.40 -4.95
CA GLN A 116 9.44 -18.78 -4.56
C GLN A 116 8.97 -19.03 -3.12
N CYS A 117 9.76 -18.66 -2.10
CA CYS A 117 9.32 -18.78 -0.72
C CYS A 117 8.19 -17.80 -0.32
N GLY A 118 8.00 -16.71 -1.07
CA GLY A 118 6.95 -15.71 -0.84
C GLY A 118 7.27 -14.65 0.21
N PHE A 119 8.35 -14.80 0.99
CA PHE A 119 8.62 -13.91 2.13
C PHE A 119 8.84 -12.43 1.75
N CYS A 120 9.54 -12.15 0.65
CA CYS A 120 9.76 -10.79 0.16
C CYS A 120 8.59 -10.24 -0.68
N THR A 121 7.70 -11.12 -1.13
CA THR A 121 6.68 -10.80 -2.15
C THR A 121 5.73 -9.66 -1.75
N PRO A 122 5.18 -9.58 -0.54
CA PRO A 122 4.33 -8.47 -0.14
C PRO A 122 5.02 -7.11 -0.26
N GLY A 123 6.23 -7.00 0.27
CA GLY A 123 7.03 -5.78 0.16
C GLY A 123 7.41 -5.43 -1.28
N MET A 124 7.71 -6.44 -2.12
CA MET A 124 7.99 -6.25 -3.55
C MET A 124 6.77 -5.72 -4.30
N LEU A 125 5.58 -6.26 -4.04
CA LEU A 125 4.34 -5.84 -4.68
C LEU A 125 3.97 -4.40 -4.32
N LEU A 126 4.05 -4.01 -3.03
CA LEU A 126 3.79 -2.64 -2.61
C LEU A 126 4.82 -1.65 -3.14
N THR A 127 6.10 -2.04 -3.21
CA THR A 127 7.15 -1.22 -3.83
C THR A 127 6.90 -1.04 -5.32
N ALA A 128 6.54 -2.11 -6.04
CA ALA A 128 6.19 -2.04 -7.46
C ALA A 128 4.93 -1.20 -7.70
N ARG A 129 3.93 -1.27 -6.81
CA ARG A 129 2.74 -0.42 -6.87
C ARG A 129 3.11 1.06 -6.73
N ALA A 130 3.95 1.41 -5.76
CA ALA A 130 4.44 2.78 -5.59
C ALA A 130 5.19 3.27 -6.84
N LEU A 131 6.08 2.46 -7.41
CA LEU A 131 6.74 2.77 -8.68
C LEU A 131 5.74 3.08 -9.81
N MET A 132 4.69 2.25 -9.95
CA MET A 132 3.67 2.44 -11.00
C MET A 132 2.79 3.67 -10.78
N GLN A 133 2.68 4.16 -9.56
CA GLN A 133 1.99 5.42 -9.25
C GLN A 133 2.87 6.64 -9.56
N GLU A 134 4.17 6.54 -9.32
CA GLU A 134 5.13 7.62 -9.56
C GLU A 134 5.51 7.77 -11.05
N LEU A 135 5.70 6.63 -11.75
CA LEU A 135 6.24 6.60 -13.10
C LEU A 135 5.35 5.79 -14.05
N LEU A 136 4.89 6.44 -15.11
CA LEU A 136 4.00 5.81 -16.12
C LEU A 136 4.73 4.80 -17.00
N GLU A 137 5.99 5.05 -17.35
CA GLU A 137 6.80 4.24 -18.28
C GLU A 137 8.26 4.14 -17.82
N PRO A 138 8.53 3.53 -16.66
CA PRO A 138 9.91 3.36 -16.20
C PRO A 138 10.65 2.37 -17.12
N SER A 139 11.92 2.67 -17.44
CA SER A 139 12.78 1.71 -18.13
C SER A 139 13.10 0.53 -17.23
N ARG A 140 13.59 -0.57 -17.81
CA ARG A 140 13.98 -1.77 -17.07
C ARG A 140 15.06 -1.47 -16.01
N GLU A 141 15.98 -0.56 -16.31
CA GLU A 141 17.01 -0.08 -15.39
C GLU A 141 16.41 0.65 -14.20
N VAL A 142 15.45 1.54 -14.44
CA VAL A 142 14.71 2.27 -13.40
C VAL A 142 13.93 1.30 -12.50
N ILE A 143 13.27 0.29 -13.08
CA ILE A 143 12.59 -0.76 -12.30
C ILE A 143 13.59 -1.47 -11.38
N ARG A 144 14.76 -1.88 -11.89
CA ARG A 144 15.80 -2.54 -11.09
C ARG A 144 16.32 -1.66 -9.97
N GLU A 145 16.57 -0.40 -10.25
CA GLU A 145 17.04 0.58 -9.27
C GLU A 145 15.99 0.78 -8.16
N TYR A 146 14.74 1.00 -8.53
CA TYR A 146 13.64 1.19 -7.57
C TYR A 146 13.45 -0.03 -6.68
N MET A 147 13.52 -1.24 -7.26
CA MET A 147 13.38 -2.51 -6.55
C MET A 147 14.63 -2.89 -5.73
N SER A 148 15.75 -2.19 -5.85
CA SER A 148 17.00 -2.51 -5.15
C SER A 148 16.90 -2.43 -3.62
N GLY A 149 15.96 -1.65 -3.12
CA GLY A 149 15.64 -1.57 -1.68
C GLY A 149 14.87 -2.76 -1.11
N ASN A 150 14.53 -3.77 -1.92
CA ASN A 150 13.80 -4.95 -1.51
C ASN A 150 14.61 -6.22 -1.81
N TYR A 151 14.96 -6.99 -0.78
CA TYR A 151 15.84 -8.14 -0.92
C TYR A 151 15.07 -9.44 -1.13
N CYS A 152 15.47 -10.18 -2.17
CA CYS A 152 15.01 -11.54 -2.42
C CYS A 152 16.22 -12.50 -2.48
N ARG A 153 16.20 -13.55 -1.66
CA ARG A 153 17.27 -14.56 -1.66
C ARG A 153 17.03 -15.67 -2.69
N CYS A 154 15.83 -15.81 -3.22
CA CYS A 154 15.41 -16.98 -3.97
C CYS A 154 15.41 -16.78 -5.49
N THR A 155 14.88 -15.65 -6.00
CA THR A 155 14.48 -15.50 -7.41
C THR A 155 15.58 -15.02 -8.35
N GLY A 156 16.63 -14.34 -7.84
CA GLY A 156 17.61 -13.65 -8.69
C GLY A 156 17.06 -12.42 -9.42
N TYR A 157 15.88 -11.94 -9.04
CA TYR A 157 15.21 -10.69 -9.48
C TYR A 157 14.69 -10.64 -10.92
N GLN A 158 15.22 -11.45 -11.85
CA GLN A 158 14.86 -11.36 -13.26
C GLN A 158 13.36 -11.49 -13.49
N ALA A 159 12.74 -12.54 -12.94
CA ALA A 159 11.31 -12.79 -13.05
C ALA A 159 10.46 -11.67 -12.36
N ILE A 160 10.97 -11.06 -11.30
CA ILE A 160 10.31 -9.93 -10.61
C ILE A 160 10.27 -8.71 -11.55
N VAL A 161 11.39 -8.37 -12.18
CA VAL A 161 11.45 -7.25 -13.14
C VAL A 161 10.56 -7.51 -14.35
N ASP A 162 10.56 -8.73 -14.89
CA ASP A 162 9.70 -9.14 -16.02
C ASP A 162 8.21 -9.04 -15.66
N ALA A 163 7.84 -9.42 -14.44
CA ALA A 163 6.47 -9.31 -13.94
C ALA A 163 6.03 -7.83 -13.83
N ILE A 164 6.88 -6.97 -13.28
CA ILE A 164 6.59 -5.53 -13.14
C ILE A 164 6.42 -4.89 -14.52
N GLU A 165 7.31 -5.15 -15.48
CA GLU A 165 7.16 -4.65 -16.86
C GLU A 165 5.85 -5.11 -17.49
N THR A 166 5.44 -6.35 -17.25
CA THR A 166 4.18 -6.89 -17.76
C THR A 166 2.97 -6.19 -17.13
N ALA A 167 3.01 -5.94 -15.81
CA ALA A 167 1.96 -5.22 -15.10
C ALA A 167 1.82 -3.78 -15.62
N ILE A 168 2.93 -3.06 -15.81
CA ILE A 168 2.94 -1.69 -16.36
C ILE A 168 2.30 -1.67 -17.75
N ARG A 169 2.67 -2.58 -18.65
CA ARG A 169 2.08 -2.67 -19.99
C ARG A 169 0.57 -2.92 -19.95
N ARG A 170 0.11 -3.78 -19.07
CA ARG A 170 -1.32 -4.11 -18.90
C ARG A 170 -2.11 -2.94 -18.34
N SER A 171 -1.60 -2.29 -17.30
CA SER A 171 -2.22 -1.09 -16.72
C SER A 171 -2.40 0.01 -17.76
N LYS A 172 -1.39 0.26 -18.59
CA LYS A 172 -1.46 1.21 -19.70
C LYS A 172 -2.53 0.84 -20.73
N ALA A 173 -2.59 -0.43 -21.12
CA ALA A 173 -3.59 -0.90 -22.09
C ALA A 173 -5.02 -0.74 -21.56
N LEU A 174 -5.26 -1.00 -20.29
CA LEU A 174 -6.56 -0.79 -19.63
C LEU A 174 -6.92 0.70 -19.51
N GLY A 175 -5.97 1.55 -19.14
CA GLY A 175 -6.15 3.01 -19.09
C GLY A 175 -6.50 3.59 -20.47
N ALA A 176 -5.82 3.13 -21.52
CA ALA A 176 -6.11 3.52 -22.90
C ALA A 176 -7.50 3.01 -23.36
N ALA A 177 -7.89 1.79 -22.98
CA ALA A 177 -9.21 1.25 -23.32
C ALA A 177 -10.34 2.03 -22.62
N ASN A 178 -10.17 2.40 -21.35
CA ASN A 178 -11.14 3.19 -20.60
C ASN A 178 -11.29 4.62 -21.16
N SER A 179 -10.21 5.26 -21.58
CA SER A 179 -10.25 6.58 -22.21
C SER A 179 -10.98 6.58 -23.57
N LEU A 180 -10.83 5.51 -24.36
CA LEU A 180 -11.56 5.31 -25.63
C LEU A 180 -13.04 5.00 -25.40
N GLY A 181 -13.39 4.28 -24.33
CA GLY A 181 -14.78 4.00 -23.94
C GLY A 181 -15.53 5.28 -23.55
N SER A 182 -14.93 6.12 -22.71
CA SER A 182 -15.49 7.40 -22.29
C SER A 182 -15.69 8.39 -23.45
N ALA A 183 -14.76 8.38 -24.43
CA ALA A 183 -14.89 9.24 -25.64
C ALA A 183 -16.01 8.78 -26.57
N LYS A 184 -16.35 7.48 -26.60
CA LYS A 184 -17.47 6.96 -27.40
C LYS A 184 -18.83 7.27 -26.77
N GLU A 185 -18.93 7.32 -25.46
CA GLU A 185 -20.18 7.63 -24.77
C GLU A 185 -20.57 9.10 -24.89
N SER A 186 -19.60 10.01 -25.05
CA SER A 186 -19.84 11.44 -25.29
C SER A 186 -20.25 11.78 -26.74
N LEU A 187 -20.18 10.83 -27.67
CA LEU A 187 -20.52 10.99 -29.10
C LEU A 187 -21.87 10.36 -29.47
N ALA A 188 -22.66 9.86 -28.53
CA ALA A 188 -24.02 9.39 -28.79
C ALA A 188 -24.96 10.59 -29.00
N PRO A 189 -25.69 10.69 -30.14
CA PRO A 189 -26.57 11.80 -30.39
C PRO A 189 -27.75 11.77 -29.41
N SER A 190 -28.01 12.89 -28.76
CA SER A 190 -29.19 13.09 -27.93
C SER A 190 -30.44 13.10 -28.78
N THR A 191 -31.12 11.97 -28.92
CA THR A 191 -32.46 11.89 -29.44
C THR A 191 -33.46 12.13 -28.33
N SER A 192 -33.73 13.38 -28.01
CA SER A 192 -34.92 13.78 -27.24
C SER A 192 -35.70 14.79 -28.08
N GLY A 193 -36.49 14.26 -29.01
CA GLY A 193 -37.54 14.99 -29.70
C GLY A 193 -38.91 14.45 -29.29
N THR A 194 -39.41 14.87 -28.14
CA THR A 194 -40.80 14.70 -27.78
C THR A 194 -41.63 15.71 -28.58
N VAL A 195 -42.36 15.23 -29.57
CA VAL A 195 -43.41 15.99 -30.21
C VAL A 195 -44.69 15.84 -29.35
N SER A 196 -45.10 16.92 -28.73
CA SER A 196 -46.39 17.01 -28.05
C SER A 196 -47.48 17.23 -29.12
N ALA A 197 -48.40 16.31 -29.21
CA ALA A 197 -49.67 16.52 -29.92
C ALA A 197 -50.71 17.08 -28.93
N SER A 198 -50.97 18.37 -29.02
CA SER A 198 -52.11 19.02 -28.38
C SER A 198 -53.13 19.37 -29.41
N GLU A 199 -54.39 19.05 -29.09
CA GLU A 199 -55.67 19.67 -29.51
C GLU A 199 -56.07 19.63 -31.00
N VAL A 200 -57.12 18.86 -31.25
CA VAL A 200 -58.27 19.36 -32.03
C VAL A 200 -59.56 18.89 -31.40
N SER A 201 -60.34 19.83 -30.88
CA SER A 201 -61.77 19.71 -30.60
C SER A 201 -62.58 19.68 -31.87
N LEU A 202 -63.55 18.81 -31.91
CA LEU A 202 -64.94 19.07 -32.37
C LEU A 202 -65.80 17.85 -32.00
#